data_13e8a7c5689964760c7960ca792cfc0f
#
_entry.id   13e8a7c5689964760c7960ca792cfc0f
#
_cell.length_a   1.000
_cell.length_b   1.000
_cell.length_c   1.000
_cell.angle_alpha   90.00
_cell.angle_beta   90.00
_cell.angle_gamma   90.00
#
_symmetry.space_group_name_H-M   'P 1'
#
loop_
_entity.id
_entity.type
_entity.pdbx_description
1 polymer ?
#
loop_
_entity_poly.entity_id
_entity_poly.type
_entity_poly.pdbx_seq_one_letter_code
_entity_poly.pdbx_strand_id
1 'polypeptide(L)'
;MTSIIDPKKYTKTVDLLRSFFLSKGFFEVHTQNRLSILAACEDPETVATYEYNGEIWPLPQTGQMWLEYELLKNPEAPGFFCVSTSYRQEPNPVEGRHEVIFPMFEFEMHGGVDELKKMEVELCEHLGLPELEIDTYDGWGNMFNAKELEHEHEEKIGYGMITDFPEFTSPFWNMSRNDDGATSRKIDVILNGMETIGSAERSTDKEKMRETFHTISDGEYANLLYKLFGKERVEKELEEFLEFDFFPRSGGGIGMQRLMQALS
;
A
#
# COMPACT_ATOMS: atom_id res chain seq x y z
N MET A 1 23.93 -4.92 -7.55
CA MET A 1 24.27 -3.56 -8.04
C MET A 1 22.98 -2.75 -7.95
N THR A 2 22.96 -1.56 -7.38
CA THR A 2 21.74 -0.73 -7.33
C THR A 2 21.34 -0.39 -8.76
N SER A 3 20.09 -0.67 -9.15
CA SER A 3 19.61 -0.29 -10.48
C SER A 3 19.52 1.23 -10.59
N ILE A 4 20.10 1.79 -11.66
CA ILE A 4 20.04 3.23 -11.91
C ILE A 4 18.76 3.51 -12.70
N ILE A 5 17.86 4.28 -12.09
CA ILE A 5 16.61 4.68 -12.74
C ILE A 5 16.91 5.70 -13.84
N ASP A 6 16.32 5.51 -15.02
CA ASP A 6 16.39 6.50 -16.10
C ASP A 6 15.68 7.79 -15.67
N PRO A 7 16.41 8.92 -15.53
CA PRO A 7 15.82 10.13 -14.98
C PRO A 7 14.79 10.78 -15.91
N LYS A 8 14.84 10.53 -17.21
CA LYS A 8 13.86 11.07 -18.17
C LYS A 8 12.55 10.30 -18.08
N LYS A 9 12.62 8.97 -18.01
CA LYS A 9 11.43 8.12 -17.81
C LYS A 9 10.80 8.43 -16.45
N TYR A 10 11.61 8.51 -15.39
CA TYR A 10 11.15 8.84 -14.06
C TYR A 10 10.40 10.17 -14.02
N THR A 11 11.01 11.25 -14.53
CA THR A 11 10.39 12.58 -14.56
C THR A 11 9.04 12.54 -15.28
N LYS A 12 9.00 11.95 -16.48
CA LYS A 12 7.77 11.82 -17.25
C LYS A 12 6.67 11.09 -16.48
N THR A 13 7.02 9.97 -15.84
CA THR A 13 6.05 9.14 -15.09
C THR A 13 5.53 9.89 -13.86
N VAL A 14 6.41 10.52 -13.07
CA VAL A 14 5.99 11.32 -11.91
C VAL A 14 5.10 12.49 -12.33
N ASP A 15 5.41 13.18 -13.42
CA ASP A 15 4.61 14.30 -13.90
C ASP A 15 3.21 13.85 -14.37
N LEU A 16 3.09 12.68 -14.99
CA LEU A 16 1.81 12.09 -15.35
C LEU A 16 0.96 11.77 -14.11
N LEU A 17 1.57 11.15 -13.09
CA LEU A 17 0.87 10.86 -11.83
C LEU A 17 0.46 12.14 -11.11
N ARG A 18 1.40 13.10 -10.95
CA ARG A 18 1.07 14.41 -10.33
C ARG A 18 -0.07 15.12 -11.07
N SER A 19 -0.04 15.13 -12.40
CA SER A 19 -1.10 15.79 -13.19
C SER A 19 -2.47 15.15 -12.94
N PHE A 20 -2.53 13.84 -12.81
CA PHE A 20 -3.76 13.13 -12.50
C PHE A 20 -4.29 13.49 -11.10
N PHE A 21 -3.50 13.29 -10.06
CA PHE A 21 -3.93 13.53 -8.68
C PHE A 21 -4.23 15.01 -8.41
N LEU A 22 -3.42 15.93 -8.93
CA LEU A 22 -3.71 17.37 -8.84
C LEU A 22 -5.00 17.75 -9.57
N SER A 23 -5.34 17.12 -10.70
CA SER A 23 -6.60 17.35 -11.41
C SER A 23 -7.83 16.90 -10.61
N LYS A 24 -7.65 15.96 -9.68
CA LYS A 24 -8.65 15.49 -8.72
C LYS A 24 -8.73 16.37 -7.46
N GLY A 25 -7.87 17.39 -7.35
CA GLY A 25 -7.82 18.30 -6.21
C GLY A 25 -6.98 17.77 -5.02
N PHE A 26 -6.21 16.71 -5.21
CA PHE A 26 -5.34 16.20 -4.14
C PHE A 26 -4.18 17.15 -3.86
N PHE A 27 -3.67 17.07 -2.63
CA PHE A 27 -2.49 17.83 -2.23
C PHE A 27 -1.26 16.92 -2.12
N GLU A 28 -0.11 17.39 -2.62
CA GLU A 28 1.17 16.72 -2.40
C GLU A 28 1.70 17.05 -1.02
N VAL A 29 2.07 16.04 -0.23
CA VAL A 29 2.63 16.22 1.11
C VAL A 29 3.99 15.57 1.25
N HIS A 30 4.77 16.05 2.21
CA HIS A 30 6.05 15.46 2.58
C HIS A 30 5.86 14.56 3.81
N THR A 31 6.09 13.28 3.65
CA THR A 31 6.00 12.31 4.74
C THR A 31 7.19 12.43 5.70
N GLN A 32 6.92 12.37 7.01
CA GLN A 32 7.98 12.48 8.01
C GLN A 32 8.63 11.15 8.39
N ASN A 33 7.97 10.02 8.07
CA ASN A 33 8.50 8.65 8.23
C ASN A 33 9.02 8.35 9.65
N ARG A 34 8.26 8.65 10.71
CA ARG A 34 8.68 8.51 12.10
C ARG A 34 7.77 7.67 12.96
N LEU A 35 6.81 6.96 12.36
CA LEU A 35 5.88 6.12 13.11
C LEU A 35 6.44 4.74 13.33
N SER A 36 6.28 4.20 14.53
CA SER A 36 6.63 2.81 14.85
C SER A 36 5.48 1.84 14.63
N ILE A 37 4.25 2.34 14.46
CA ILE A 37 3.15 1.58 13.87
C ILE A 37 3.31 1.61 12.35
N LEU A 38 3.23 0.45 11.73
CA LEU A 38 3.48 0.31 10.31
C LEU A 38 2.18 0.31 9.51
N ALA A 39 2.27 0.72 8.24
CA ALA A 39 1.14 0.76 7.32
C ALA A 39 0.92 -0.57 6.58
N ALA A 40 -0.17 -0.62 5.83
CA ALA A 40 -0.73 -1.80 5.18
C ALA A 40 0.22 -2.63 4.28
N CYS A 41 1.28 -2.06 3.78
CA CYS A 41 2.21 -2.76 2.89
C CYS A 41 3.61 -2.92 3.51
N GLU A 42 3.73 -2.71 4.83
CA GLU A 42 4.99 -2.86 5.54
C GLU A 42 5.04 -4.21 6.25
N ASP A 43 6.09 -4.96 5.93
CA ASP A 43 6.40 -6.21 6.60
C ASP A 43 7.42 -5.93 7.73
N PRO A 44 7.06 -6.14 9.01
CA PRO A 44 7.95 -5.88 10.13
C PRO A 44 9.21 -6.76 10.12
N GLU A 45 9.20 -7.92 9.46
CA GLU A 45 10.39 -8.76 9.32
C GLU A 45 11.45 -8.15 8.40
N THR A 46 11.01 -7.30 7.46
CA THR A 46 11.89 -6.66 6.47
C THR A 46 12.16 -5.17 6.77
N VAL A 47 11.69 -4.66 7.92
CA VAL A 47 11.92 -3.28 8.34
C VAL A 47 13.39 -3.06 8.68
N ALA A 48 14.03 -2.14 7.96
CA ALA A 48 15.32 -1.59 8.34
C ALA A 48 15.16 -0.50 9.41
N THR A 49 16.13 -0.40 10.31
CA THR A 49 16.12 0.62 11.35
C THR A 49 17.36 1.51 11.28
N TYR A 50 17.24 2.72 11.81
CA TYR A 50 18.37 3.60 12.03
C TYR A 50 18.30 4.24 13.40
N GLU A 51 19.45 4.60 13.96
CA GLU A 51 19.55 5.34 15.21
C GLU A 51 19.70 6.84 14.91
N TYR A 52 18.83 7.64 15.53
CA TYR A 52 18.92 9.08 15.43
C TYR A 52 18.49 9.73 16.74
N ASN A 53 19.34 10.59 17.26
CA ASN A 53 19.11 11.35 18.50
C ASN A 53 18.82 10.46 19.72
N GLY A 54 19.48 9.29 19.80
CA GLY A 54 19.34 8.33 20.89
C GLY A 54 18.11 7.43 20.81
N GLU A 55 17.35 7.50 19.73
CA GLU A 55 16.16 6.70 19.48
C GLU A 55 16.35 5.83 18.24
N ILE A 56 15.72 4.64 18.24
CA ILE A 56 15.65 3.76 17.07
C ILE A 56 14.38 4.09 16.27
N TRP A 57 14.56 4.27 14.98
CA TRP A 57 13.48 4.64 14.04
C TRP A 57 13.41 3.64 12.89
N PRO A 58 12.21 3.34 12.36
CA PRO A 58 12.09 2.58 11.12
C PRO A 58 12.55 3.42 9.92
N LEU A 59 13.31 2.80 9.00
CA LEU A 59 13.37 3.29 7.63
C LEU A 59 12.04 2.96 6.94
N PRO A 60 11.44 3.91 6.23
CA PRO A 60 10.10 3.70 5.69
C PRO A 60 10.11 2.66 4.57
N GLN A 61 9.13 1.78 4.58
CA GLN A 61 8.77 0.97 3.42
C GLN A 61 7.69 1.67 2.59
N THR A 62 6.90 2.53 3.24
CA THR A 62 5.83 3.33 2.65
C THR A 62 5.60 4.62 3.43
N GLY A 63 4.97 5.60 2.80
CA GLY A 63 4.45 6.82 3.44
C GLY A 63 2.97 6.75 3.79
N GLN A 64 2.31 5.61 3.58
CA GLN A 64 0.84 5.52 3.68
C GLN A 64 0.29 5.86 5.06
N MET A 65 0.94 5.41 6.15
CA MET A 65 0.48 5.73 7.49
C MET A 65 0.45 7.24 7.73
N TRP A 66 1.44 7.97 7.18
CA TRP A 66 1.46 9.42 7.25
C TRP A 66 0.37 10.07 6.39
N LEU A 67 0.08 9.52 5.21
CA LEU A 67 -1.01 9.99 4.35
C LEU A 67 -2.38 9.81 5.04
N GLU A 68 -2.60 8.69 5.76
CA GLU A 68 -3.80 8.51 6.57
C GLU A 68 -3.91 9.59 7.67
N TYR A 69 -2.81 9.92 8.37
CA TYR A 69 -2.78 11.01 9.36
C TYR A 69 -3.13 12.36 8.73
N GLU A 70 -2.59 12.67 7.56
CA GLU A 70 -2.88 13.93 6.88
C GLU A 70 -4.37 14.02 6.49
N LEU A 71 -4.93 12.95 5.96
CA LEU A 71 -6.34 12.91 5.56
C LEU A 71 -7.28 12.98 6.78
N LEU A 72 -6.97 12.25 7.86
CA LEU A 72 -7.76 12.26 9.08
C LEU A 72 -7.72 13.62 9.81
N LYS A 73 -6.62 14.35 9.69
CA LYS A 73 -6.49 15.72 10.24
C LYS A 73 -7.15 16.79 9.37
N ASN A 74 -7.30 16.53 8.09
CA ASN A 74 -7.85 17.48 7.11
C ASN A 74 -8.99 16.82 6.31
N PRO A 75 -10.11 16.48 6.98
CA PRO A 75 -11.18 15.69 6.35
C PRO A 75 -11.93 16.39 5.22
N GLU A 76 -11.73 17.69 5.02
CA GLU A 76 -12.27 18.45 3.89
C GLU A 76 -11.43 18.33 2.61
N ALA A 77 -10.19 17.83 2.71
CA ALA A 77 -9.33 17.64 1.54
C ALA A 77 -9.81 16.43 0.73
N PRO A 78 -9.85 16.49 -0.60
CA PRO A 78 -10.22 15.34 -1.44
C PRO A 78 -9.31 14.14 -1.26
N GLY A 79 -8.03 14.38 -0.98
CA GLY A 79 -7.02 13.37 -0.75
C GLY A 79 -5.61 13.96 -0.74
N PHE A 80 -4.66 13.11 -0.40
CA PHE A 80 -3.25 13.44 -0.34
C PHE A 80 -2.43 12.43 -1.13
N PHE A 81 -1.28 12.87 -1.64
CA PHE A 81 -0.30 11.98 -2.25
C PHE A 81 1.13 12.41 -1.90
N CYS A 82 2.06 11.49 -2.04
CA CYS A 82 3.47 11.77 -1.88
C CYS A 82 4.32 10.95 -2.85
N VAL A 83 5.56 11.38 -3.05
CA VAL A 83 6.61 10.55 -3.62
C VAL A 83 7.55 10.18 -2.48
N SER A 84 7.69 8.89 -2.23
CA SER A 84 8.50 8.35 -1.15
C SER A 84 9.61 7.44 -1.66
N THR A 85 10.50 7.03 -0.77
CA THR A 85 11.48 5.98 -1.02
C THR A 85 11.17 4.81 -0.11
N SER A 86 10.93 3.63 -0.69
CA SER A 86 10.79 2.38 0.03
C SER A 86 12.15 1.77 0.35
N TYR A 87 12.34 1.33 1.59
CA TYR A 87 13.54 0.60 2.07
C TYR A 87 13.09 -0.77 2.57
N ARG A 88 13.41 -1.84 1.84
CA ARG A 88 13.04 -3.21 2.20
C ARG A 88 14.28 -4.08 2.37
N GLN A 89 14.40 -4.73 3.52
CA GLN A 89 15.45 -5.72 3.77
C GLN A 89 14.98 -7.12 3.33
N GLU A 90 14.68 -7.28 2.04
CA GLU A 90 14.28 -8.57 1.48
C GLU A 90 15.38 -9.61 1.70
N PRO A 91 15.13 -10.69 2.46
CA PRO A 91 16.16 -11.69 2.76
C PRO A 91 16.59 -12.49 1.53
N ASN A 92 15.69 -12.67 0.55
CA ASN A 92 15.92 -13.42 -0.67
C ASN A 92 15.36 -12.67 -1.89
N PRO A 93 15.96 -11.53 -2.28
CA PRO A 93 15.43 -10.74 -3.39
C PRO A 93 15.54 -11.50 -4.71
N VAL A 94 14.43 -11.57 -5.46
CA VAL A 94 14.41 -12.14 -6.81
C VAL A 94 14.88 -11.08 -7.79
N GLU A 95 15.94 -11.36 -8.53
CA GLU A 95 16.49 -10.42 -9.54
C GLU A 95 15.43 -10.06 -10.59
N GLY A 96 15.27 -8.76 -10.85
CA GLY A 96 14.29 -8.23 -11.80
C GLY A 96 12.88 -8.02 -11.24
N ARG A 97 12.57 -8.54 -10.03
CA ARG A 97 11.27 -8.35 -9.36
C ARG A 97 11.37 -7.58 -8.05
N HIS A 98 12.40 -7.84 -7.26
CA HIS A 98 12.57 -7.27 -5.92
C HIS A 98 13.73 -6.28 -5.92
N GLU A 99 13.38 -5.03 -5.72
CA GLU A 99 14.35 -3.97 -5.42
C GLU A 99 14.35 -3.72 -3.91
N VAL A 100 15.51 -3.43 -3.34
CA VAL A 100 15.64 -3.18 -1.89
C VAL A 100 15.48 -1.71 -1.54
N ILE A 101 15.71 -0.81 -2.49
CA ILE A 101 15.50 0.64 -2.36
C ILE A 101 14.92 1.13 -3.67
N PHE A 102 13.70 1.66 -3.63
CA PHE A 102 13.00 2.09 -4.83
C PHE A 102 12.00 3.22 -4.56
N PRO A 103 11.69 4.07 -5.54
CA PRO A 103 10.69 5.10 -5.40
C PRO A 103 9.27 4.52 -5.47
N MET A 104 8.41 5.07 -4.62
CA MET A 104 6.97 4.85 -4.60
C MET A 104 6.24 6.17 -4.89
N PHE A 105 5.10 6.08 -5.53
CA PHE A 105 4.11 7.14 -5.53
C PHE A 105 2.89 6.63 -4.76
N GLU A 106 2.45 7.36 -3.76
CA GLU A 106 1.44 6.86 -2.81
C GLU A 106 0.34 7.88 -2.63
N PHE A 107 -0.85 7.41 -2.35
CA PHE A 107 -2.03 8.27 -2.18
C PHE A 107 -2.98 7.72 -1.11
N GLU A 108 -3.76 8.62 -0.53
CA GLU A 108 -4.88 8.32 0.38
C GLU A 108 -6.03 9.28 0.08
N MET A 109 -7.27 8.78 0.06
CA MET A 109 -8.46 9.50 -0.40
C MET A 109 -9.70 9.15 0.41
N HIS A 110 -10.72 9.99 0.31
CA HIS A 110 -12.07 9.66 0.76
C HIS A 110 -12.72 8.59 -0.11
N GLY A 111 -13.57 7.80 0.49
CA GLY A 111 -14.34 6.76 -0.17
C GLY A 111 -13.84 5.36 0.13
N GLY A 112 -14.68 4.38 -0.14
CA GLY A 112 -14.40 2.97 0.05
C GLY A 112 -13.78 2.32 -1.20
N VAL A 113 -13.89 0.99 -1.25
CA VAL A 113 -13.28 0.19 -2.32
C VAL A 113 -13.86 0.48 -3.70
N ASP A 114 -15.13 0.89 -3.79
CA ASP A 114 -15.77 1.21 -5.09
C ASP A 114 -15.22 2.50 -5.68
N GLU A 115 -15.04 3.56 -4.86
CA GLU A 115 -14.41 4.81 -5.27
C GLU A 115 -12.94 4.61 -5.61
N LEU A 116 -12.24 3.77 -4.83
CA LEU A 116 -10.84 3.40 -5.07
C LEU A 116 -10.69 2.70 -6.43
N LYS A 117 -11.49 1.66 -6.67
CA LYS A 117 -11.52 0.92 -7.93
C LYS A 117 -11.75 1.82 -9.13
N LYS A 118 -12.74 2.72 -9.03
CA LYS A 118 -13.03 3.70 -10.08
C LYS A 118 -11.85 4.62 -10.34
N MET A 119 -11.24 5.13 -9.28
CA MET A 119 -10.09 6.05 -9.39
C MET A 119 -8.89 5.36 -10.04
N GLU A 120 -8.61 4.10 -9.73
CA GLU A 120 -7.51 3.35 -10.32
C GLU A 120 -7.74 3.02 -11.80
N VAL A 121 -8.98 2.71 -12.20
CA VAL A 121 -9.34 2.55 -13.61
C VAL A 121 -9.12 3.89 -14.36
N GLU A 122 -9.62 5.00 -13.82
CA GLU A 122 -9.42 6.34 -14.42
C GLU A 122 -7.92 6.73 -14.48
N LEU A 123 -7.13 6.31 -13.51
CA LEU A 123 -5.68 6.50 -13.52
C LEU A 123 -5.03 5.71 -14.68
N CYS A 124 -5.38 4.44 -14.85
CA CYS A 124 -4.86 3.62 -15.95
C CYS A 124 -5.24 4.18 -17.32
N GLU A 125 -6.48 4.67 -17.48
CA GLU A 125 -6.93 5.36 -18.69
C GLU A 125 -6.11 6.64 -18.93
N HIS A 126 -5.91 7.47 -17.91
CA HIS A 126 -5.08 8.69 -17.99
C HIS A 126 -3.64 8.40 -18.41
N LEU A 127 -3.09 7.28 -17.96
CA LEU A 127 -1.76 6.83 -18.32
C LEU A 127 -1.68 6.22 -19.73
N GLY A 128 -2.81 6.02 -20.40
CA GLY A 128 -2.89 5.43 -21.73
C GLY A 128 -2.62 3.93 -21.76
N LEU A 129 -2.86 3.26 -20.62
CA LEU A 129 -2.72 1.81 -20.47
C LEU A 129 -3.93 1.08 -21.08
N PRO A 130 -3.78 -0.23 -21.42
CA PRO A 130 -4.92 -1.05 -21.85
C PRO A 130 -6.03 -1.11 -20.81
N GLU A 131 -7.25 -1.42 -21.27
CA GLU A 131 -8.39 -1.72 -20.39
C GLU A 131 -8.05 -2.88 -19.47
N LEU A 132 -8.41 -2.73 -18.18
CA LEU A 132 -8.14 -3.75 -17.16
C LEU A 132 -9.24 -4.82 -17.18
N GLU A 133 -8.86 -6.08 -17.19
CA GLU A 133 -9.76 -7.18 -16.86
C GLU A 133 -9.91 -7.28 -15.34
N ILE A 134 -11.15 -7.22 -14.82
CA ILE A 134 -11.40 -7.10 -13.39
C ILE A 134 -12.14 -8.32 -12.89
N ASP A 135 -11.54 -9.02 -11.91
CA ASP A 135 -12.20 -10.13 -11.21
C ASP A 135 -11.73 -10.19 -9.75
N THR A 136 -12.41 -10.98 -8.94
CA THR A 136 -12.03 -11.27 -7.57
C THR A 136 -10.82 -12.23 -7.52
N TYR A 137 -10.16 -12.29 -6.38
CA TYR A 137 -9.07 -13.24 -6.15
C TYR A 137 -9.50 -14.68 -6.48
N ASP A 138 -10.68 -15.08 -5.98
CA ASP A 138 -11.24 -16.40 -6.26
C ASP A 138 -11.63 -16.58 -7.72
N GLY A 139 -12.13 -15.54 -8.40
CA GLY A 139 -12.43 -15.56 -9.83
C GLY A 139 -11.20 -15.88 -10.66
N TRP A 140 -10.12 -15.14 -10.46
CA TRP A 140 -8.82 -15.41 -11.08
C TRP A 140 -8.26 -16.78 -10.70
N GLY A 141 -8.37 -17.16 -9.41
CA GLY A 141 -7.96 -18.49 -8.94
C GLY A 141 -8.68 -19.61 -9.66
N ASN A 142 -9.99 -19.49 -9.84
CA ASN A 142 -10.78 -20.47 -10.60
C ASN A 142 -10.38 -20.53 -12.08
N MET A 143 -10.11 -19.38 -12.71
CA MET A 143 -9.67 -19.32 -14.11
C MET A 143 -8.35 -20.08 -14.32
N PHE A 144 -7.42 -19.95 -13.37
CA PHE A 144 -6.12 -20.61 -13.45
C PHE A 144 -6.08 -22.00 -12.79
N ASN A 145 -7.19 -22.45 -12.18
CA ASN A 145 -7.24 -23.64 -11.34
C ASN A 145 -6.17 -23.61 -10.23
N ALA A 146 -5.98 -22.45 -9.62
CA ALA A 146 -5.02 -22.16 -8.57
C ALA A 146 -5.72 -21.75 -7.28
N LYS A 147 -5.26 -22.26 -6.13
CA LYS A 147 -5.73 -21.82 -4.81
C LYS A 147 -5.08 -20.51 -4.38
N GLU A 148 -3.82 -20.33 -4.76
CA GLU A 148 -3.02 -19.15 -4.47
C GLU A 148 -2.55 -18.54 -5.79
N LEU A 149 -2.72 -17.23 -5.92
CA LEU A 149 -2.22 -16.49 -7.06
C LEU A 149 -0.73 -16.17 -6.83
N GLU A 150 0.09 -16.55 -7.79
CA GLU A 150 1.53 -16.33 -7.80
C GLU A 150 1.92 -15.48 -9.01
N HIS A 151 3.19 -15.08 -9.09
CA HIS A 151 3.72 -14.25 -10.17
C HIS A 151 3.43 -14.78 -11.58
N GLU A 152 3.44 -16.11 -11.79
CA GLU A 152 3.12 -16.71 -13.09
C GLU A 152 1.65 -16.50 -13.51
N HIS A 153 0.77 -16.26 -12.55
CA HIS A 153 -0.63 -15.92 -12.79
C HIS A 153 -0.74 -14.42 -13.14
N GLU A 154 0.00 -13.54 -12.45
CA GLU A 154 0.10 -12.13 -12.80
C GLU A 154 0.58 -11.95 -14.25
N GLU A 155 1.60 -12.69 -14.69
CA GLU A 155 2.10 -12.68 -16.06
C GLU A 155 1.01 -13.04 -17.08
N LYS A 156 0.12 -13.99 -16.74
CA LYS A 156 -1.00 -14.40 -17.60
C LYS A 156 -2.13 -13.37 -17.62
N ILE A 157 -2.38 -12.69 -16.49
CA ILE A 157 -3.35 -11.57 -16.40
C ILE A 157 -2.88 -10.44 -17.32
N GLY A 158 -1.61 -10.10 -17.29
CA GLY A 158 -1.04 -9.04 -18.11
C GLY A 158 -1.48 -7.64 -17.72
N TYR A 159 -2.75 -7.27 -17.96
CA TYR A 159 -3.38 -6.02 -17.52
C TYR A 159 -4.71 -6.34 -16.85
N GLY A 160 -4.77 -6.23 -15.56
CA GLY A 160 -5.97 -6.59 -14.81
C GLY A 160 -6.00 -6.04 -13.39
N MET A 161 -7.11 -6.31 -12.72
CA MET A 161 -7.33 -5.92 -11.33
C MET A 161 -7.83 -7.14 -10.56
N ILE A 162 -7.21 -7.41 -9.42
CA ILE A 162 -7.59 -8.47 -8.48
C ILE A 162 -8.24 -7.79 -7.28
N THR A 163 -9.45 -8.21 -6.90
CA THR A 163 -10.20 -7.67 -5.77
C THR A 163 -10.54 -8.76 -4.75
N ASP A 164 -11.02 -8.36 -3.57
CA ASP A 164 -11.60 -9.26 -2.56
C ASP A 164 -10.65 -10.38 -2.12
N PHE A 165 -9.53 -9.99 -1.52
CA PHE A 165 -8.47 -10.91 -1.09
C PHE A 165 -8.88 -11.74 0.12
N PRO A 166 -8.75 -13.08 0.09
CA PRO A 166 -9.04 -13.95 1.23
C PRO A 166 -8.13 -13.70 2.44
N GLU A 167 -8.63 -13.99 3.65
CA GLU A 167 -7.87 -13.82 4.90
C GLU A 167 -6.54 -14.58 4.94
N PHE A 168 -6.41 -15.71 4.24
CA PHE A 168 -5.14 -16.44 4.20
C PHE A 168 -4.01 -15.69 3.48
N THR A 169 -4.33 -14.63 2.72
CA THR A 169 -3.34 -13.72 2.12
C THR A 169 -2.79 -12.68 3.10
N SER A 170 -3.12 -12.81 4.38
CA SER A 170 -2.67 -11.95 5.48
C SER A 170 -2.98 -10.46 5.27
N PRO A 171 -4.26 -10.09 5.10
CA PRO A 171 -4.64 -8.70 4.98
C PRO A 171 -4.29 -7.92 6.26
N PHE A 172 -3.92 -6.68 6.09
CA PHE A 172 -3.32 -5.84 7.11
C PHE A 172 -4.29 -5.48 8.26
N TRP A 173 -3.75 -5.06 9.43
CA TRP A 173 -4.53 -4.83 10.65
C TRP A 173 -5.57 -3.71 10.53
N ASN A 174 -5.31 -2.65 9.79
CA ASN A 174 -6.26 -1.54 9.58
C ASN A 174 -7.01 -1.61 8.24
N MET A 175 -6.90 -2.72 7.51
CA MET A 175 -7.62 -2.94 6.27
C MET A 175 -9.07 -3.33 6.55
N SER A 176 -10.01 -2.79 5.79
CA SER A 176 -11.43 -3.14 5.88
C SER A 176 -11.69 -4.58 5.38
N ARG A 177 -12.63 -5.25 6.00
CA ARG A 177 -13.11 -6.57 5.58
C ARG A 177 -14.47 -6.45 4.93
N ASN A 178 -14.77 -7.38 4.02
CA ASN A 178 -16.11 -7.53 3.49
C ASN A 178 -17.07 -8.05 4.56
N ASP A 179 -18.38 -7.92 4.35
CA ASP A 179 -19.41 -8.30 5.32
C ASP A 179 -19.42 -9.82 5.63
N ASP A 180 -18.84 -10.62 4.75
CA ASP A 180 -18.66 -12.07 4.97
C ASP A 180 -17.57 -12.39 6.01
N GLY A 181 -16.72 -11.43 6.34
CA GLY A 181 -15.59 -11.57 7.26
C GLY A 181 -14.47 -12.52 6.75
N ALA A 182 -14.59 -13.01 5.53
CA ALA A 182 -13.67 -13.97 4.93
C ALA A 182 -12.71 -13.34 3.92
N THR A 183 -13.06 -12.16 3.41
CA THR A 183 -12.27 -11.42 2.43
C THR A 183 -12.03 -9.98 2.87
N SER A 184 -10.95 -9.39 2.36
CA SER A 184 -10.59 -8.00 2.59
C SER A 184 -10.86 -7.14 1.36
N ARG A 185 -11.14 -5.86 1.58
CA ARG A 185 -11.37 -4.85 0.55
C ARG A 185 -10.03 -4.33 0.01
N LYS A 186 -9.20 -5.26 -0.46
CA LYS A 186 -7.90 -5.02 -1.09
C LYS A 186 -8.04 -5.07 -2.61
N ILE A 187 -7.25 -4.26 -3.29
CA ILE A 187 -7.08 -4.26 -4.75
C ILE A 187 -5.61 -4.31 -5.09
N ASP A 188 -5.24 -5.21 -6.01
CA ASP A 188 -3.95 -5.20 -6.69
C ASP A 188 -4.17 -4.97 -8.19
N VAL A 189 -3.52 -3.94 -8.75
CA VAL A 189 -3.54 -3.67 -10.19
C VAL A 189 -2.29 -4.25 -10.82
N ILE A 190 -2.52 -5.20 -11.73
CA ILE A 190 -1.50 -5.88 -12.50
C ILE A 190 -1.30 -5.11 -13.81
N LEU A 191 -0.08 -4.62 -14.05
CA LEU A 191 0.30 -3.94 -15.27
C LEU A 191 1.51 -4.63 -15.89
N ASN A 192 1.40 -5.01 -17.15
CA ASN A 192 2.45 -5.73 -17.86
C ASN A 192 2.91 -7.00 -17.12
N GLY A 193 1.95 -7.73 -16.52
CA GLY A 193 2.21 -8.99 -15.82
C GLY A 193 2.85 -8.85 -14.43
N MET A 194 2.81 -7.67 -13.82
CA MET A 194 3.34 -7.45 -12.46
C MET A 194 2.37 -6.60 -11.63
N GLU A 195 2.17 -6.98 -10.37
CA GLU A 195 1.53 -6.12 -9.39
C GLU A 195 2.26 -4.78 -9.34
N THR A 196 1.59 -3.72 -9.75
CA THR A 196 2.17 -2.37 -9.86
C THR A 196 1.55 -1.40 -8.87
N ILE A 197 0.25 -1.57 -8.56
CA ILE A 197 -0.45 -0.80 -7.54
C ILE A 197 -1.02 -1.79 -6.53
N GLY A 198 -0.71 -1.60 -5.25
CA GLY A 198 -1.35 -2.28 -4.14
C GLY A 198 -2.13 -1.28 -3.32
N SER A 199 -3.41 -1.53 -3.09
CA SER A 199 -4.31 -0.58 -2.45
C SER A 199 -5.41 -1.26 -1.62
N ALA A 200 -6.05 -0.51 -0.72
CA ALA A 200 -7.13 -1.04 0.09
C ALA A 200 -8.02 0.06 0.69
N GLU A 201 -9.26 -0.32 1.00
CA GLU A 201 -10.10 0.43 1.93
C GLU A 201 -9.64 0.23 3.37
N ARG A 202 -9.64 1.31 4.15
CA ARG A 202 -9.24 1.29 5.57
C ARG A 202 -10.45 1.07 6.47
N SER A 203 -10.24 0.32 7.54
CA SER A 203 -11.27 0.12 8.57
C SER A 203 -11.65 1.44 9.25
N THR A 204 -12.91 1.55 9.61
CA THR A 204 -13.43 2.63 10.47
C THR A 204 -13.73 2.15 11.89
N ASP A 205 -13.60 0.86 12.15
CA ASP A 205 -13.88 0.24 13.45
C ASP A 205 -12.62 0.24 14.33
N LYS A 206 -12.58 1.16 15.29
CA LYS A 206 -11.46 1.35 16.23
C LYS A 206 -11.15 0.09 17.04
N GLU A 207 -12.19 -0.56 17.54
CA GLU A 207 -12.02 -1.74 18.39
C GLU A 207 -11.51 -2.93 17.57
N LYS A 208 -12.01 -3.07 16.36
CA LYS A 208 -11.53 -4.11 15.45
C LYS A 208 -10.08 -3.87 15.02
N MET A 209 -9.72 -2.63 14.71
CA MET A 209 -8.32 -2.29 14.39
C MET A 209 -7.39 -2.58 15.56
N ARG A 210 -7.77 -2.21 16.80
CA ARG A 210 -7.01 -2.52 18.01
C ARG A 210 -6.86 -4.02 18.21
N GLU A 211 -7.95 -4.77 18.13
CA GLU A 211 -7.93 -6.24 18.24
C GLU A 211 -7.00 -6.85 17.19
N THR A 212 -7.19 -6.48 15.93
CA THR A 212 -6.41 -7.05 14.81
C THR A 212 -4.94 -6.70 14.91
N PHE A 213 -4.57 -5.48 15.33
CA PHE A 213 -3.18 -5.11 15.55
C PHE A 213 -2.46 -6.06 16.53
N HIS A 214 -3.15 -6.49 17.58
CA HIS A 214 -2.58 -7.37 18.59
C HIS A 214 -2.68 -8.86 18.27
N THR A 215 -3.54 -9.25 17.33
CA THR A 215 -3.83 -10.68 17.05
C THR A 215 -3.35 -11.15 15.68
N ILE A 216 -3.10 -10.25 14.74
CA ILE A 216 -2.60 -10.61 13.41
C ILE A 216 -1.29 -11.41 13.53
N SER A 217 -1.14 -12.44 12.69
CA SER A 217 -0.01 -13.38 12.73
C SER A 217 0.19 -14.01 14.12
N ASP A 218 -0.91 -14.40 14.78
CA ASP A 218 -0.90 -14.94 16.15
C ASP A 218 -0.20 -14.02 17.18
N GLY A 219 -0.25 -12.70 16.94
CA GLY A 219 0.37 -11.65 17.77
C GLY A 219 1.86 -11.40 17.49
N GLU A 220 2.45 -12.10 16.54
CA GLU A 220 3.87 -11.94 16.19
C GLU A 220 4.16 -10.54 15.64
N TYR A 221 3.20 -9.96 14.89
CA TYR A 221 3.31 -8.59 14.37
C TYR A 221 3.58 -7.55 15.46
N ALA A 222 2.70 -7.45 16.45
CA ALA A 222 2.85 -6.50 17.55
C ALA A 222 4.12 -6.79 18.37
N ASN A 223 4.39 -8.07 18.65
CA ASN A 223 5.58 -8.48 19.42
C ASN A 223 6.89 -8.07 18.72
N LEU A 224 6.94 -8.15 17.39
CA LEU A 224 8.12 -7.73 16.64
C LEU A 224 8.33 -6.22 16.69
N LEU A 225 7.25 -5.44 16.56
CA LEU A 225 7.32 -3.98 16.73
C LEU A 225 7.73 -3.57 18.14
N TYR A 226 7.23 -4.27 19.18
CA TYR A 226 7.67 -4.03 20.58
C TYR A 226 9.15 -4.29 20.77
N LYS A 227 9.68 -5.34 20.14
CA LYS A 227 11.10 -5.68 20.19
C LYS A 227 11.96 -4.62 19.49
N LEU A 228 11.49 -4.07 18.36
CA LEU A 228 12.24 -3.10 17.57
C LEU A 228 12.18 -1.68 18.18
N PHE A 229 11.01 -1.23 18.64
CA PHE A 229 10.77 0.17 18.98
C PHE A 229 10.34 0.42 20.43
N GLY A 230 10.13 -0.65 21.21
CA GLY A 230 9.65 -0.57 22.59
C GLY A 230 8.11 -0.55 22.68
N LYS A 231 7.59 -1.38 23.60
CA LYS A 231 6.13 -1.57 23.75
C LYS A 231 5.41 -0.26 24.07
N GLU A 232 5.93 0.53 25.01
CA GLU A 232 5.29 1.79 25.44
C GLU A 232 5.09 2.76 24.27
N ARG A 233 6.10 2.89 23.41
CA ARG A 233 6.05 3.76 22.25
C ARG A 233 5.03 3.26 21.21
N VAL A 234 5.08 1.98 20.86
CA VAL A 234 4.19 1.40 19.85
C VAL A 234 2.73 1.48 20.30
N GLU A 235 2.43 1.13 21.56
CA GLU A 235 1.09 1.24 22.12
C GLU A 235 0.59 2.70 22.15
N LYS A 236 1.45 3.62 22.53
CA LYS A 236 1.11 5.05 22.54
C LYS A 236 0.78 5.55 21.13
N GLU A 237 1.58 5.24 20.13
CA GLU A 237 1.34 5.65 18.75
C GLU A 237 0.07 5.00 18.18
N LEU A 238 -0.22 3.73 18.54
CA LEU A 238 -1.46 3.06 18.15
C LEU A 238 -2.68 3.77 18.76
N GLU A 239 -2.67 4.04 20.07
CA GLU A 239 -3.81 4.71 20.72
C GLU A 239 -3.99 6.14 20.20
N GLU A 240 -2.92 6.90 19.97
CA GLU A 240 -2.99 8.23 19.34
C GLU A 240 -3.61 8.17 17.93
N PHE A 241 -3.31 7.12 17.16
CA PHE A 241 -3.96 6.90 15.87
C PHE A 241 -5.45 6.55 16.04
N LEU A 242 -5.79 5.71 16.99
CA LEU A 242 -7.17 5.29 17.25
C LEU A 242 -8.07 6.39 17.86
N GLU A 243 -7.50 7.52 18.29
CA GLU A 243 -8.27 8.69 18.73
C GLU A 243 -8.98 9.45 17.60
N PHE A 244 -8.51 9.30 16.35
CA PHE A 244 -9.12 9.98 15.20
C PHE A 244 -10.59 9.59 14.98
N ASP A 245 -11.37 10.51 14.43
CA ASP A 245 -12.71 10.24 13.92
C ASP A 245 -12.60 9.65 12.52
N PHE A 246 -12.75 8.32 12.44
CA PHE A 246 -12.61 7.62 11.18
C PHE A 246 -13.85 7.75 10.29
N PHE A 247 -13.60 7.94 9.00
CA PHE A 247 -14.58 7.92 7.92
C PHE A 247 -14.09 6.95 6.82
N PRO A 248 -14.99 6.52 5.88
CA PRO A 248 -14.58 5.69 4.75
C PRO A 248 -13.44 6.36 3.97
N ARG A 249 -12.31 5.68 3.91
CA ARG A 249 -11.10 6.13 3.24
C ARG A 249 -10.39 4.93 2.63
N SER A 250 -9.62 5.19 1.61
CA SER A 250 -8.86 4.20 0.88
C SER A 250 -7.59 4.80 0.30
N GLY A 251 -6.62 3.97 0.04
CA GLY A 251 -5.37 4.43 -0.53
C GLY A 251 -4.46 3.30 -0.97
N GLY A 252 -3.37 3.66 -1.60
CA GLY A 252 -2.46 2.68 -2.15
C GLY A 252 -1.11 3.23 -2.53
N GLY A 253 -0.23 2.30 -2.92
CA GLY A 253 1.11 2.59 -3.38
C GLY A 253 1.36 2.10 -4.79
N ILE A 254 2.01 2.92 -5.60
CA ILE A 254 2.38 2.65 -6.99
C ILE A 254 3.89 2.44 -7.04
N GLY A 255 4.31 1.24 -7.41
CA GLY A 255 5.73 0.93 -7.63
C GLY A 255 6.25 1.62 -8.89
N MET A 256 7.03 2.68 -8.72
CA MET A 256 7.44 3.55 -9.83
C MET A 256 8.24 2.83 -10.91
N GLN A 257 9.11 1.89 -10.56
CA GLN A 257 9.90 1.13 -11.53
C GLN A 257 9.02 0.20 -12.37
N ARG A 258 8.07 -0.49 -11.73
CA ARG A 258 7.10 -1.37 -12.42
C ARG A 258 6.20 -0.57 -13.35
N LEU A 259 5.71 0.61 -12.88
CA LEU A 259 4.92 1.50 -13.73
C LEU A 259 5.72 2.02 -14.94
N MET A 260 6.98 2.44 -14.74
CA MET A 260 7.84 2.86 -15.86
C MET A 260 8.09 1.74 -16.88
N GLN A 261 8.10 0.49 -16.45
CA GLN A 261 8.19 -0.67 -17.36
C GLN A 261 6.89 -0.86 -18.14
N ALA A 262 5.73 -0.73 -17.49
CA ALA A 262 4.43 -0.85 -18.14
C ALA A 262 4.16 0.27 -19.16
N LEU A 263 4.75 1.46 -18.97
CA LEU A 263 4.64 2.61 -19.87
C LEU A 263 5.70 2.67 -20.99
N SER A 264 6.51 1.60 -21.16
CA SER A 264 7.69 1.62 -22.07
C SER A 264 7.42 1.09 -23.46
#